data_38e9b8d192b5432a186667083ea61da1
#
_entry.id   38e9b8d192b5432a186667083ea61da1
#
_cell.length_a   1.000
_cell.length_b   1.000
_cell.length_c   1.000
_cell.angle_alpha   90.00
_cell.angle_beta   90.00
_cell.angle_gamma   90.00
#
_symmetry.space_group_name_H-M   'P 1'
#
loop_
_entity.id
_entity.type
_entity.pdbx_description
1 polymer ?
#
loop_
_entity_poly.entity_id
_entity_poly.type
_entity_poly.pdbx_seq_one_letter_code
_entity_poly.pdbx_strand_id
1 'polypeptide(L)'
;MNLSEYNQRQLSLMKEMLELYTSDKLSLKKLIDNLEGLLYCLQSVDAEWRNEFHEYWFVLEQMYTVSLYRSESIDRADSDIQESLEKLSFLLKS
;
A
#
# COMPACT_ATOMS: atom_id res chain seq x y z
N MET A 1 -10.10 13.08 -9.53
CA MET A 1 -10.94 11.86 -9.49
C MET A 1 -12.19 12.14 -8.66
N ASN A 2 -13.36 11.85 -9.20
CA ASN A 2 -14.62 12.06 -8.50
C ASN A 2 -14.97 10.78 -7.74
N LEU A 3 -14.86 10.83 -6.40
CA LEU A 3 -14.97 9.63 -5.56
C LEU A 3 -16.32 9.58 -4.85
N SER A 4 -16.96 8.41 -4.85
CA SER A 4 -18.11 8.14 -4.01
C SER A 4 -17.70 8.14 -2.53
N GLU A 5 -18.67 8.32 -1.62
CA GLU A 5 -18.39 8.21 -0.18
C GLU A 5 -17.79 6.85 0.17
N TYR A 6 -18.26 5.79 -0.48
CA TYR A 6 -17.73 4.45 -0.26
C TYR A 6 -16.24 4.39 -0.58
N ASN A 7 -15.83 4.91 -1.76
CA ASN A 7 -14.43 4.91 -2.14
C ASN A 7 -13.59 5.78 -1.22
N GLN A 8 -14.13 6.92 -0.78
CA GLN A 8 -13.43 7.81 0.16
C GLN A 8 -13.11 7.10 1.47
N ARG A 9 -14.05 6.29 1.98
CA ARG A 9 -13.81 5.50 3.20
C ARG A 9 -12.70 4.49 2.99
N GLN A 10 -12.71 3.78 1.85
CA GLN A 10 -11.68 2.81 1.54
C GLN A 10 -10.31 3.48 1.45
N LEU A 11 -10.22 4.63 0.79
CA LEU A 11 -8.97 5.37 0.68
C LEU A 11 -8.48 5.85 2.04
N SER A 12 -9.39 6.28 2.91
CA SER A 12 -9.03 6.69 4.27
C SER A 12 -8.45 5.52 5.06
N LEU A 13 -9.04 4.32 4.93
CA LEU A 13 -8.51 3.13 5.58
C LEU A 13 -7.13 2.76 5.05
N MET A 14 -6.90 2.91 3.74
CA MET A 14 -5.59 2.67 3.16
C MET A 14 -4.54 3.62 3.72
N LYS A 15 -4.87 4.91 3.87
CA LYS A 15 -3.98 5.90 4.50
C LYS A 15 -3.66 5.49 5.93
N GLU A 16 -4.67 5.07 6.68
CA GLU A 16 -4.50 4.61 8.05
C GLU A 16 -3.54 3.42 8.14
N MET A 17 -3.66 2.46 7.20
CA MET A 17 -2.76 1.30 7.16
C MET A 17 -1.31 1.73 6.95
N LEU A 18 -1.07 2.69 6.05
CA LEU A 18 0.28 3.22 5.83
C LEU A 18 0.83 3.90 7.08
N GLU A 19 0.00 4.68 7.77
CA GLU A 19 0.40 5.34 9.01
C GLU A 19 0.73 4.33 10.11
N LEU A 20 -0.06 3.29 10.24
CA LEU A 20 0.19 2.23 11.22
C LEU A 20 1.50 1.51 10.94
N TYR A 21 1.80 1.27 9.67
CA TYR A 21 3.06 0.64 9.31
C TYR A 21 4.25 1.55 9.63
N THR A 22 4.18 2.83 9.28
CA THR A 22 5.26 3.79 9.57
C THR A 22 5.47 3.99 11.07
N SER A 23 4.41 3.82 11.86
CA SER A 23 4.48 3.93 13.33
C SER A 23 4.86 2.61 14.01
N ASP A 24 5.26 1.60 13.24
CA ASP A 24 5.65 0.28 13.75
C ASP A 24 4.52 -0.45 14.48
N LYS A 25 3.26 -0.16 14.10
CA LYS A 25 2.08 -0.79 14.69
C LYS A 25 1.45 -1.85 13.80
N LEU A 26 1.97 -2.03 12.59
CA LEU A 26 1.46 -2.97 11.62
C LEU A 26 2.65 -3.61 10.89
N SER A 27 2.61 -4.93 10.71
CA SER A 27 3.66 -5.64 9.97
C SER A 27 3.53 -5.38 8.47
N LEU A 28 4.62 -5.58 7.74
CA LEU A 28 4.61 -5.42 6.29
C LEU A 28 3.62 -6.39 5.64
N LYS A 29 3.57 -7.64 6.11
CA LYS A 29 2.62 -8.62 5.59
C LYS A 29 1.17 -8.14 5.72
N LYS A 30 0.81 -7.63 6.89
CA LYS A 30 -0.55 -7.13 7.11
C LYS A 30 -0.84 -5.90 6.28
N LEU A 31 0.14 -5.01 6.12
CA LEU A 31 -0.01 -3.85 5.24
C LEU A 31 -0.30 -4.29 3.81
N ILE A 32 0.49 -5.24 3.29
CA ILE A 32 0.32 -5.76 1.93
C ILE A 32 -1.08 -6.36 1.75
N ASP A 33 -1.47 -7.23 2.66
CA ASP A 33 -2.76 -7.92 2.58
C ASP A 33 -3.93 -6.94 2.69
N ASN A 34 -3.86 -5.99 3.61
CA ASN A 34 -4.93 -5.01 3.81
C ASN A 34 -5.06 -4.05 2.63
N LEU A 35 -3.94 -3.58 2.08
CA LEU A 35 -3.98 -2.69 0.92
C LEU A 35 -4.56 -3.40 -0.29
N GLU A 36 -4.22 -4.66 -0.52
CA GLU A 36 -4.78 -5.44 -1.62
C GLU A 36 -6.30 -5.58 -1.46
N GLY A 37 -6.75 -5.97 -0.27
CA GLY A 37 -8.17 -6.13 -0.01
C GLY A 37 -8.95 -4.84 -0.22
N LEU A 38 -8.42 -3.72 0.27
CA LEU A 38 -9.06 -2.42 0.12
C LEU A 38 -9.05 -1.95 -1.34
N LEU A 39 -7.98 -2.23 -2.07
CA LEU A 39 -7.89 -1.90 -3.49
C LEU A 39 -8.98 -2.61 -4.29
N TYR A 40 -9.22 -3.89 -4.01
CA TYR A 40 -10.28 -4.65 -4.67
C TYR A 40 -11.68 -4.16 -4.29
N CYS A 41 -11.82 -3.50 -3.15
CA CYS A 41 -13.11 -2.94 -2.74
C CYS A 41 -13.44 -1.62 -3.45
N LEU A 42 -12.46 -0.96 -4.06
CA LEU A 42 -12.70 0.30 -4.76
C LEU A 42 -13.55 0.09 -6.01
N GLN A 43 -14.48 0.99 -6.25
CA GLN A 43 -15.41 0.94 -7.36
C GLN A 43 -15.22 2.13 -8.29
N SER A 44 -15.28 1.89 -9.59
CA SER A 44 -15.27 2.96 -10.60
C SER A 44 -14.09 3.91 -10.50
N VAL A 45 -12.94 3.40 -10.08
CA VAL A 45 -11.72 4.21 -10.07
C VAL A 45 -11.03 4.13 -11.44
N ASP A 46 -10.25 5.16 -11.75
CA ASP A 46 -9.48 5.24 -12.97
C ASP A 46 -8.52 4.03 -13.07
N ALA A 47 -8.51 3.36 -14.21
CA ALA A 47 -7.65 2.21 -14.44
C ALA A 47 -6.17 2.57 -14.34
N GLU A 48 -5.78 3.77 -14.81
CA GLU A 48 -4.39 4.23 -14.69
C GLU A 48 -3.99 4.38 -13.24
N TRP A 49 -4.86 4.97 -12.42
CA TRP A 49 -4.61 5.13 -10.99
C TRP A 49 -4.47 3.76 -10.30
N ARG A 50 -5.37 2.83 -10.61
CA ARG A 50 -5.34 1.49 -10.04
C ARG A 50 -4.07 0.75 -10.42
N ASN A 51 -3.65 0.83 -11.68
CA ASN A 51 -2.45 0.17 -12.15
C ASN A 51 -1.20 0.77 -11.50
N GLU A 52 -1.14 2.09 -11.37
CA GLU A 52 -0.02 2.77 -10.71
C GLU A 52 0.07 2.38 -9.23
N PHE A 53 -1.07 2.36 -8.55
CA PHE A 53 -1.12 1.93 -7.15
C PHE A 53 -0.62 0.50 -7.01
N HIS A 54 -1.10 -0.40 -7.86
CA HIS A 54 -0.73 -1.81 -7.84
C HIS A 54 0.77 -1.99 -8.09
N GLU A 55 1.36 -1.17 -8.95
CA GLU A 55 2.78 -1.24 -9.25
C GLU A 55 3.63 -1.00 -7.99
N TYR A 56 3.32 0.03 -7.23
CA TYR A 56 4.05 0.32 -5.98
C TYR A 56 3.73 -0.69 -4.89
N TRP A 57 2.49 -1.14 -4.81
CA TRP A 57 2.11 -2.21 -3.91
C TRP A 57 2.90 -3.49 -4.20
N PHE A 58 3.08 -3.80 -5.48
CA PHE A 58 3.81 -5.00 -5.91
C PHE A 58 5.28 -4.96 -5.47
N VAL A 59 5.90 -3.79 -5.46
CA VAL A 59 7.26 -3.65 -4.94
C VAL A 59 7.33 -4.10 -3.48
N LEU A 60 6.37 -3.69 -2.67
CA LEU A 60 6.30 -4.12 -1.26
C LEU A 60 6.14 -5.63 -1.14
N GLU A 61 5.27 -6.20 -1.96
CA GLU A 61 5.06 -7.66 -1.97
C GLU A 61 6.33 -8.41 -2.35
N GLN A 62 7.02 -7.94 -3.38
CA GLN A 62 8.27 -8.57 -3.81
C GLN A 62 9.33 -8.53 -2.72
N MET A 63 9.48 -7.40 -2.06
CA MET A 63 10.47 -7.26 -0.99
C MET A 63 10.15 -8.19 0.17
N TYR A 64 8.89 -8.30 0.52
CA TYR A 64 8.46 -9.23 1.56
C TYR A 64 8.76 -10.68 1.17
N THR A 65 8.40 -11.06 -0.05
CA THR A 65 8.61 -12.42 -0.55
C THR A 65 10.09 -12.80 -0.59
N VAL A 66 10.93 -11.87 -1.05
CA VAL A 66 12.39 -12.09 -1.09
C VAL A 66 12.95 -12.25 0.33
N SER A 67 12.47 -11.44 1.28
CA SER A 67 12.93 -11.55 2.67
C SER A 67 12.58 -12.91 3.28
N LEU A 68 11.40 -13.43 2.98
CA LEU A 68 11.02 -14.78 3.43
C LEU A 68 11.91 -15.85 2.81
N TYR A 69 12.14 -15.74 1.52
CA TYR A 69 12.97 -16.70 0.80
C TYR A 69 14.39 -16.75 1.34
N ARG A 70 14.95 -15.59 1.69
CA ARG A 70 16.30 -15.48 2.22
C ARG A 70 16.37 -15.61 3.73
N SER A 71 15.24 -15.76 4.41
CA SER A 71 15.16 -15.78 5.87
C SER A 71 15.77 -14.51 6.50
N GLU A 72 15.58 -13.38 5.85
CA GLU A 72 16.08 -12.08 6.31
C GLU A 72 14.95 -11.24 6.89
N SER A 73 15.29 -10.37 7.84
CA SER A 73 14.34 -9.40 8.37
C SER A 73 14.17 -8.23 7.40
N ILE A 74 12.95 -7.68 7.34
CA ILE A 74 12.67 -6.49 6.56
C ILE A 74 13.26 -5.26 7.27
N ASP A 75 14.04 -4.46 6.53
CA ASP A 75 14.52 -3.17 7.00
C ASP A 75 13.49 -2.10 6.61
N ARG A 76 12.83 -1.51 7.61
CA ARG A 76 11.81 -0.48 7.37
C ARG A 76 12.41 0.78 6.75
N ALA A 77 13.72 0.99 6.93
CA ALA A 77 14.42 2.14 6.35
C ALA A 77 14.93 1.88 4.93
N ASP A 78 14.65 0.71 4.37
CA ASP A 78 15.04 0.38 3.00
C ASP A 78 14.48 1.43 2.02
N SER A 79 15.36 1.91 1.12
CA SER A 79 14.99 2.99 0.21
C SER A 79 13.85 2.62 -0.75
N ASP A 80 13.81 1.37 -1.20
CA ASP A 80 12.74 0.92 -2.10
C ASP A 80 11.40 0.88 -1.37
N ILE A 81 11.39 0.44 -0.12
CA ILE A 81 10.18 0.46 0.71
C ILE A 81 9.73 1.89 0.94
N GLN A 82 10.64 2.79 1.33
CA GLN A 82 10.31 4.18 1.61
C GLN A 82 9.77 4.88 0.35
N GLU A 83 10.38 4.67 -0.78
CA GLU A 83 9.92 5.24 -2.05
C GLU A 83 8.51 4.75 -2.38
N SER A 84 8.25 3.45 -2.26
CA SER A 84 6.92 2.88 -2.53
C SER A 84 5.87 3.46 -1.60
N LEU A 85 6.19 3.60 -0.30
CA LEU A 85 5.26 4.19 0.67
C LEU A 85 4.95 5.64 0.33
N GLU A 86 5.96 6.42 -0.07
CA GLU A 86 5.75 7.81 -0.49
C GLU A 86 4.83 7.91 -1.70
N LYS A 87 5.05 7.06 -2.71
CA LYS A 87 4.24 7.05 -3.92
C LYS A 87 2.81 6.63 -3.63
N LEU A 88 2.62 5.60 -2.81
CA LEU A 88 1.29 5.17 -2.40
C LEU A 88 0.57 6.28 -1.62
N SER A 89 1.27 6.94 -0.70
CA SER A 89 0.70 8.06 0.04
C SER A 89 0.29 9.20 -0.89
N PHE A 90 1.10 9.51 -1.88
CA PHE A 90 0.80 10.54 -2.86
C PHE A 90 -0.47 10.20 -3.64
N LEU A 91 -0.59 8.96 -4.11
CA LEU A 91 -1.77 8.51 -4.84
C LEU A 91 -3.04 8.59 -3.99
N LEU A 92 -2.92 8.40 -2.68
CA LEU A 92 -4.07 8.42 -1.77
C LEU A 92 -4.50 9.84 -1.38
N LYS A 93 -3.73 10.86 -1.72
CA LYS A 93 -4.06 12.26 -1.39
C LYS A 93 -5.07 12.90 -2.34
N SER A 94 -5.32 12.29 -3.45
CA SER A 94 -6.22 12.87 -4.47
C SER A 94 -7.69 12.79 -4.10
#